data_3c21e8dda49aa1f04bd5e42c2d9f92d4
#
_entry.id   3c21e8dda49aa1f04bd5e42c2d9f92d4
#
_cell.length_a   1.000
_cell.length_b   1.000
_cell.length_c   1.000
_cell.angle_alpha   90.00
_cell.angle_beta   90.00
_cell.angle_gamma   90.00
#
_symmetry.space_group_name_H-M   'P 1'
#
loop_
_entity.id
_entity.type
_entity.pdbx_description
1 polymer ?
#
loop_
_entity_poly.entity_id
_entity_poly.type
_entity_poly.pdbx_seq_one_letter_code
_entity_poly.pdbx_strand_id
1 'polypeptide(L)'
;MNVEALNCPNCGAGVASDKTKCQFCRSRLKTMACPSCVGLMFEGSKYCGHCGARAVETAVLDEAKLGDCPRCKIRLNLLQIAETSMRECERCDGLWVDVETFEHLCQKREEQSAVLGFISERVRNAESLEAISYVPCPDCKELMNRSNFAHASGVIIDTCKKHGVWFDADELPKIIEFIQKGGMELARKREKMEIEAKRDQLRDEQRKFGIQN
;
A
#
# COMPACT_ATOMS: atom_id res chain seq x y z
N MET A 1 -3.18 -29.68 15.84
CA MET A 1 -2.53 -28.80 14.85
C MET A 1 -1.26 -29.50 14.43
N ASN A 2 -1.14 -29.88 13.15
CA ASN A 2 0.10 -30.50 12.66
C ASN A 2 1.14 -29.40 12.52
N VAL A 3 2.17 -29.47 13.37
CA VAL A 3 3.31 -28.54 13.30
C VAL A 3 4.26 -29.09 12.25
N GLU A 4 4.41 -28.39 11.13
CA GLU A 4 5.33 -28.75 10.06
C GLU A 4 6.75 -28.36 10.42
N ALA A 5 7.73 -29.19 10.04
CA ALA A 5 9.14 -28.84 10.17
C ALA A 5 9.60 -28.07 8.93
N LEU A 6 10.10 -26.85 9.13
CA LEU A 6 10.65 -25.98 8.09
C LEU A 6 12.15 -25.82 8.28
N ASN A 7 12.88 -25.59 7.20
CA ASN A 7 14.32 -25.38 7.28
C ASN A 7 14.66 -23.93 7.65
N CYS A 8 15.51 -23.75 8.66
CA CYS A 8 15.99 -22.44 9.06
C CYS A 8 16.76 -21.78 7.90
N PRO A 9 16.38 -20.55 7.47
CA PRO A 9 17.05 -19.88 6.35
C PRO A 9 18.52 -19.53 6.60
N ASN A 10 18.93 -19.47 7.89
CA ASN A 10 20.29 -19.09 8.26
C ASN A 10 21.24 -20.30 8.38
N CYS A 11 20.79 -21.42 8.99
CA CYS A 11 21.66 -22.57 9.25
C CYS A 11 21.20 -23.89 8.62
N GLY A 12 20.03 -23.91 7.95
CA GLY A 12 19.48 -25.08 7.30
C GLY A 12 18.85 -26.13 8.23
N ALA A 13 18.93 -25.96 9.55
CA ALA A 13 18.39 -26.92 10.51
C ALA A 13 16.86 -26.96 10.47
N GLY A 14 16.26 -28.15 10.62
CA GLY A 14 14.82 -28.32 10.74
C GLY A 14 14.29 -27.71 12.04
N VAL A 15 13.34 -26.81 11.93
CA VAL A 15 12.69 -26.11 13.05
C VAL A 15 11.18 -26.16 12.87
N ALA A 16 10.45 -26.39 13.95
CA ALA A 16 9.00 -26.38 13.92
C ALA A 16 8.45 -25.00 13.51
N SER A 17 7.42 -24.98 12.66
CA SER A 17 6.86 -23.75 12.08
C SER A 17 6.27 -22.76 13.10
N ASP A 18 6.00 -23.21 14.33
CA ASP A 18 5.52 -22.41 15.45
C ASP A 18 6.64 -21.68 16.21
N LYS A 19 7.89 -21.95 15.91
CA LYS A 19 9.02 -21.35 16.61
C LYS A 19 9.39 -19.99 16.04
N THR A 20 9.54 -19.02 16.92
CA THR A 20 9.99 -17.65 16.58
C THR A 20 11.50 -17.49 16.61
N LYS A 21 12.26 -18.52 17.07
CA LYS A 21 13.72 -18.56 17.10
C LYS A 21 14.23 -19.93 16.77
N CYS A 22 15.28 -19.98 15.97
CA CYS A 22 16.00 -21.22 15.70
C CYS A 22 16.74 -21.70 16.97
N GLN A 23 16.51 -22.94 17.37
CA GLN A 23 17.16 -23.53 18.53
C GLN A 23 18.67 -23.79 18.33
N PHE A 24 19.14 -23.84 17.08
CA PHE A 24 20.55 -24.13 16.73
C PHE A 24 21.37 -22.86 16.57
N CYS A 25 20.92 -21.91 15.73
CA CYS A 25 21.69 -20.68 15.46
C CYS A 25 21.12 -19.42 16.13
N ARG A 26 20.00 -19.55 16.87
CA ARG A 26 19.32 -18.48 17.61
C ARG A 26 18.79 -17.32 16.74
N SER A 27 18.87 -17.41 15.40
CA SER A 27 18.25 -16.42 14.52
C SER A 27 16.75 -16.34 14.76
N ARG A 28 16.18 -15.14 14.64
CA ARG A 28 14.73 -14.94 14.66
C ARG A 28 14.12 -15.56 13.40
N LEU A 29 12.99 -16.21 13.57
CA LEU A 29 12.23 -16.85 12.49
C LEU A 29 10.85 -16.20 12.43
N LYS A 30 10.48 -15.75 11.24
CA LYS A 30 9.12 -15.32 10.92
C LYS A 30 8.57 -16.29 9.89
N THR A 31 7.32 -16.67 10.03
CA THR A 31 6.62 -17.55 9.09
C THR A 31 5.85 -16.72 8.08
N MET A 32 5.88 -17.12 6.80
CA MET A 32 5.12 -16.55 5.72
C MET A 32 4.48 -17.64 4.87
N ALA A 33 3.44 -17.30 4.11
CA ALA A 33 2.85 -18.20 3.13
C ALA A 33 3.65 -18.16 1.82
N CYS A 34 3.86 -19.33 1.21
CA CYS A 34 4.45 -19.41 -0.11
C CYS A 34 3.50 -18.82 -1.16
N PRO A 35 3.94 -17.88 -2.02
CA PRO A 35 3.08 -17.28 -3.04
C PRO A 35 2.59 -18.28 -4.10
N SER A 36 3.26 -19.42 -4.27
CA SER A 36 2.89 -20.42 -5.29
C SER A 36 1.95 -21.50 -4.79
N CYS A 37 2.06 -21.94 -3.50
CA CYS A 37 1.27 -23.07 -2.98
C CYS A 37 0.59 -22.79 -1.64
N VAL A 38 0.76 -21.59 -1.10
CA VAL A 38 0.23 -21.16 0.21
C VAL A 38 0.77 -21.97 1.41
N GLY A 39 1.69 -22.93 1.19
CA GLY A 39 2.37 -23.68 2.25
C GLY A 39 3.24 -22.75 3.11
N LEU A 40 3.41 -23.10 4.40
CA LEU A 40 4.23 -22.29 5.31
C LEU A 40 5.72 -22.37 4.96
N MET A 41 6.40 -21.25 5.03
CA MET A 41 7.86 -21.15 4.91
C MET A 41 8.39 -20.07 5.83
N PHE A 42 9.67 -20.10 6.16
CA PHE A 42 10.30 -19.00 6.90
C PHE A 42 10.71 -17.87 5.94
N GLU A 43 10.55 -16.63 6.39
CA GLU A 43 11.09 -15.46 5.73
C GLU A 43 12.60 -15.61 5.53
N GLY A 44 13.11 -15.26 4.32
CA GLY A 44 14.52 -15.47 3.94
C GLY A 44 14.87 -16.88 3.45
N SER A 45 13.90 -17.80 3.35
CA SER A 45 14.12 -19.09 2.69
C SER A 45 14.28 -18.91 1.18
N LYS A 46 15.28 -19.55 0.57
CA LYS A 46 15.52 -19.47 -0.89
C LYS A 46 14.49 -20.24 -1.73
N TYR A 47 13.91 -21.28 -1.16
CA TYR A 47 12.93 -22.15 -1.81
C TYR A 47 11.84 -22.56 -0.83
N CYS A 48 10.63 -22.73 -1.33
CA CYS A 48 9.55 -23.30 -0.56
C CYS A 48 9.82 -24.81 -0.32
N GLY A 49 9.81 -25.24 0.93
CA GLY A 49 9.98 -26.65 1.29
C GLY A 49 8.83 -27.56 0.80
N HIS A 50 7.67 -26.99 0.48
CA HIS A 50 6.47 -27.70 0.04
C HIS A 50 6.43 -27.96 -1.46
N CYS A 51 6.59 -26.90 -2.28
CA CYS A 51 6.44 -26.98 -3.73
C CYS A 51 7.74 -26.77 -4.50
N GLY A 52 8.86 -26.50 -3.83
CA GLY A 52 10.15 -26.24 -4.47
C GLY A 52 10.22 -24.90 -5.22
N ALA A 53 9.14 -24.12 -5.27
CA ALA A 53 9.16 -22.82 -5.91
C ALA A 53 10.23 -21.92 -5.26
N ARG A 54 10.98 -21.21 -6.09
CA ARG A 54 11.93 -20.23 -5.61
C ARG A 54 11.16 -19.17 -4.82
N ALA A 55 11.55 -18.93 -3.57
CA ALA A 55 11.03 -17.79 -2.86
C ALA A 55 11.37 -16.56 -3.70
N VAL A 56 10.37 -15.73 -3.97
CA VAL A 56 10.64 -14.41 -4.52
C VAL A 56 11.57 -13.76 -3.52
N GLU A 57 12.80 -13.46 -3.93
CA GLU A 57 13.67 -12.62 -3.11
C GLU A 57 12.83 -11.37 -2.85
N THR A 58 12.34 -11.23 -1.61
CA THR A 58 11.85 -9.94 -1.14
C THR A 58 12.99 -9.02 -1.46
N ALA A 59 12.81 -8.12 -2.42
CA ALA A 59 13.82 -7.17 -2.79
C ALA A 59 14.28 -6.59 -1.46
N VAL A 60 15.55 -6.82 -1.09
CA VAL A 60 16.14 -6.21 0.09
C VAL A 60 16.20 -4.74 -0.28
N LEU A 61 15.06 -4.06 -0.09
CA LEU A 61 15.03 -2.62 -0.16
C LEU A 61 16.02 -2.20 0.91
N ASP A 62 17.06 -1.54 0.44
CA ASP A 62 18.09 -0.95 1.26
C ASP A 62 17.39 -0.28 2.45
N GLU A 63 17.67 -0.73 3.68
CA GLU A 63 17.01 -0.20 4.88
C GLU A 63 17.08 1.33 4.91
N ALA A 64 18.10 1.92 4.28
CA ALA A 64 18.25 3.36 4.08
C ALA A 64 17.09 3.97 3.26
N LYS A 65 16.42 3.21 2.41
CA LYS A 65 15.34 3.68 1.53
C LYS A 65 13.94 3.55 2.14
N LEU A 66 13.79 2.93 3.31
CA LEU A 66 12.48 2.76 3.93
C LEU A 66 11.85 4.10 4.36
N GLY A 67 12.66 5.09 4.72
CA GLY A 67 12.17 6.38 5.18
C GLY A 67 11.51 6.31 6.56
N ASP A 68 10.97 7.45 7.02
CA ASP A 68 10.32 7.56 8.31
C ASP A 68 8.83 7.88 8.13
N CYS A 69 8.00 7.37 9.02
CA CYS A 69 6.58 7.69 9.06
C CYS A 69 6.37 9.20 9.14
N PRO A 70 5.58 9.79 8.22
CA PRO A 70 5.36 11.23 8.20
C PRO A 70 4.60 11.74 9.45
N ARG A 71 3.83 10.86 10.11
CA ARG A 71 3.09 11.17 11.34
C ARG A 71 3.90 10.89 12.60
N CYS A 72 4.38 9.66 12.75
CA CYS A 72 5.01 9.17 13.99
C CYS A 72 6.51 9.41 14.08
N LYS A 73 7.18 9.74 12.96
CA LYS A 73 8.64 9.94 12.85
C LYS A 73 9.48 8.71 13.20
N ILE A 74 8.88 7.53 13.25
CA ILE A 74 9.57 6.26 13.40
C ILE A 74 9.83 5.64 12.03
N ARG A 75 10.81 4.76 11.94
CA ARG A 75 11.16 4.04 10.71
C ARG A 75 9.97 3.26 10.17
N LEU A 76 9.77 3.32 8.86
CA LEU A 76 8.80 2.47 8.17
C LEU A 76 9.37 1.07 7.97
N ASN A 77 8.50 0.06 7.95
CA ASN A 77 8.83 -1.32 7.64
C ASN A 77 8.31 -1.69 6.25
N LEU A 78 9.02 -2.59 5.58
CA LEU A 78 8.53 -3.16 4.33
C LEU A 78 7.37 -4.12 4.60
N LEU A 79 6.27 -3.92 3.90
CA LEU A 79 5.12 -4.79 3.88
C LEU A 79 4.91 -5.32 2.47
N GLN A 80 4.96 -6.65 2.30
CA GLN A 80 4.70 -7.32 1.04
C GLN A 80 3.38 -8.07 1.11
N ILE A 81 2.44 -7.75 0.22
CA ILE A 81 1.15 -8.44 0.08
C ILE A 81 0.99 -8.89 -1.37
N ALA A 82 1.05 -10.19 -1.63
CA ALA A 82 1.11 -10.75 -2.97
C ALA A 82 2.24 -10.10 -3.79
N GLU A 83 1.93 -9.48 -4.93
CA GLU A 83 2.91 -8.77 -5.76
C GLU A 83 3.07 -7.28 -5.36
N THR A 84 2.25 -6.80 -4.43
CA THR A 84 2.24 -5.40 -4.02
C THR A 84 3.21 -5.17 -2.86
N SER A 85 4.19 -4.28 -3.06
CA SER A 85 5.15 -3.86 -2.04
C SER A 85 4.80 -2.46 -1.54
N MET A 86 4.70 -2.29 -0.23
CA MET A 86 4.43 -1.02 0.41
C MET A 86 5.20 -0.88 1.71
N ARG A 87 5.20 0.29 2.32
CA ARG A 87 5.88 0.54 3.59
C ARG A 87 4.86 0.90 4.66
N GLU A 88 4.93 0.26 5.83
CA GLU A 88 3.98 0.45 6.93
C GLU A 88 4.61 1.08 8.15
N CYS A 89 3.80 1.78 8.92
CA CYS A 89 4.17 2.28 10.24
C CYS A 89 3.51 1.40 11.31
N GLU A 90 4.31 0.72 12.12
CA GLU A 90 3.80 -0.15 13.21
C GLU A 90 3.04 0.61 14.31
N ARG A 91 3.18 1.93 14.38
CA ARG A 91 2.58 2.73 15.46
C ARG A 91 1.21 3.29 15.10
N CYS A 92 1.00 3.71 13.84
CA CYS A 92 -0.25 4.33 13.43
C CYS A 92 -0.94 3.57 12.29
N ASP A 93 -0.42 2.40 11.90
CA ASP A 93 -0.91 1.55 10.81
C ASP A 93 -1.03 2.29 9.46
N GLY A 94 -0.38 3.46 9.34
CA GLY A 94 -0.33 4.22 8.09
C GLY A 94 0.55 3.53 7.06
N LEU A 95 0.20 3.69 5.79
CA LEU A 95 0.84 3.02 4.66
C LEU A 95 1.42 4.03 3.67
N TRP A 96 2.64 3.77 3.21
CA TRP A 96 3.24 4.46 2.09
C TRP A 96 3.29 3.55 0.88
N VAL A 97 2.72 4.01 -0.23
CA VAL A 97 2.69 3.29 -1.50
C VAL A 97 3.30 4.18 -2.58
N ASP A 98 4.30 3.67 -3.33
CA ASP A 98 4.87 4.42 -4.44
C ASP A 98 3.86 4.58 -5.60
N VAL A 99 4.16 5.52 -6.52
CA VAL A 99 3.23 5.90 -7.59
C VAL A 99 2.88 4.69 -8.46
N GLU A 100 3.88 3.92 -8.90
CA GLU A 100 3.70 2.79 -9.81
C GLU A 100 2.87 1.68 -9.15
N THR A 101 3.21 1.34 -7.92
CA THR A 101 2.48 0.33 -7.12
C THR A 101 1.04 0.76 -6.90
N PHE A 102 0.80 2.05 -6.60
CA PHE A 102 -0.57 2.54 -6.39
C PHE A 102 -1.40 2.55 -7.68
N GLU A 103 -0.82 2.97 -8.81
CA GLU A 103 -1.48 2.91 -10.11
C GLU A 103 -1.84 1.46 -10.48
N HIS A 104 -0.92 0.52 -10.24
CA HIS A 104 -1.13 -0.89 -10.47
C HIS A 104 -2.26 -1.46 -9.58
N LEU A 105 -2.24 -1.15 -8.28
CA LEU A 105 -3.28 -1.54 -7.34
C LEU A 105 -4.67 -0.99 -7.76
N CYS A 106 -4.74 0.24 -8.28
CA CYS A 106 -5.98 0.81 -8.76
C CYS A 106 -6.57 0.07 -9.97
N GLN A 107 -5.75 -0.64 -10.74
CA GLN A 107 -6.17 -1.33 -11.97
C GLN A 107 -6.50 -2.81 -11.75
N LYS A 108 -5.85 -3.47 -10.80
CA LYS A 108 -5.95 -4.92 -10.61
C LYS A 108 -6.85 -5.31 -9.43
N ARG A 109 -8.02 -5.85 -9.75
CA ARG A 109 -9.04 -6.24 -8.76
C ARG A 109 -8.60 -7.39 -7.84
N GLU A 110 -7.78 -8.31 -8.34
CA GLU A 110 -7.26 -9.43 -7.56
C GLU A 110 -6.32 -8.96 -6.45
N GLU A 111 -5.43 -8.02 -6.75
CA GLU A 111 -4.52 -7.41 -5.78
C GLU A 111 -5.28 -6.56 -4.75
N GLN A 112 -6.30 -5.82 -5.17
CA GLN A 112 -7.19 -5.08 -4.27
C GLN A 112 -7.81 -6.01 -3.22
N SER A 113 -8.27 -7.19 -3.63
CA SER A 113 -8.87 -8.16 -2.73
C SER A 113 -7.87 -8.75 -1.74
N ALA A 114 -6.63 -9.01 -2.19
CA ALA A 114 -5.55 -9.48 -1.32
C ALA A 114 -5.16 -8.44 -0.28
N VAL A 115 -5.01 -7.18 -0.71
CA VAL A 115 -4.68 -6.05 0.18
C VAL A 115 -5.80 -5.82 1.20
N LEU A 116 -7.07 -5.80 0.78
CA LEU A 116 -8.21 -5.65 1.70
C LEU A 116 -8.27 -6.76 2.73
N GLY A 117 -8.08 -8.01 2.32
CA GLY A 117 -8.08 -9.16 3.24
C GLY A 117 -7.05 -9.00 4.35
N PHE A 118 -5.85 -8.57 3.99
CA PHE A 118 -4.75 -8.38 4.93
C PHE A 118 -4.95 -7.18 5.88
N ILE A 119 -5.37 -6.03 5.34
CA ILE A 119 -5.49 -4.77 6.11
C ILE A 119 -6.74 -4.80 7.01
N SER A 120 -7.85 -5.39 6.57
CA SER A 120 -9.11 -5.43 7.35
C SER A 120 -8.98 -6.09 8.72
N GLU A 121 -8.02 -6.97 8.91
CA GLU A 121 -7.74 -7.58 10.20
C GLU A 121 -7.01 -6.63 11.16
N ARG A 122 -6.29 -5.63 10.65
CA ARG A 122 -5.43 -4.71 11.42
C ARG A 122 -6.12 -3.41 11.85
N VAL A 123 -6.99 -2.86 11.02
CA VAL A 123 -7.63 -1.52 11.22
C VAL A 123 -8.49 -1.42 12.48
N ARG A 124 -8.76 -2.52 13.17
CA ARG A 124 -9.61 -2.52 14.39
C ARG A 124 -9.01 -1.80 15.60
N ASN A 125 -7.72 -1.46 15.57
CA ASN A 125 -7.01 -0.90 16.72
C ASN A 125 -6.38 0.49 16.47
N ALA A 126 -6.60 1.10 15.31
CA ALA A 126 -6.02 2.40 15.02
C ALA A 126 -6.81 3.52 15.72
N GLU A 127 -6.15 4.24 16.63
CA GLU A 127 -6.66 5.51 17.16
C GLU A 127 -6.65 6.54 16.02
N SER A 128 -7.79 7.14 15.72
CA SER A 128 -7.88 8.20 14.70
C SER A 128 -7.04 9.40 15.14
N LEU A 129 -6.05 9.74 14.34
CA LEU A 129 -5.26 10.95 14.55
C LEU A 129 -6.12 12.17 14.12
N GLU A 130 -6.72 12.85 15.09
CA GLU A 130 -7.68 13.94 14.87
C GLU A 130 -7.10 15.23 14.24
N ALA A 131 -5.78 15.38 14.14
CA ALA A 131 -5.18 16.61 13.67
C ALA A 131 -5.00 16.64 12.14
N ILE A 132 -5.76 17.50 11.47
CA ILE A 132 -5.54 17.85 10.06
C ILE A 132 -4.20 18.59 9.94
N SER A 133 -3.16 17.92 9.44
CA SER A 133 -1.84 18.52 9.20
C SER A 133 -1.24 18.02 7.90
N TYR A 134 -0.55 18.92 7.20
CA TYR A 134 0.31 18.53 6.08
C TYR A 134 1.50 17.72 6.59
N VAL A 135 1.81 16.65 5.92
CA VAL A 135 2.90 15.76 6.32
C VAL A 135 3.98 15.67 5.24
N PRO A 136 5.26 15.49 5.62
CA PRO A 136 6.35 15.40 4.66
C PRO A 136 6.38 14.03 3.98
N CYS A 137 6.79 14.02 2.72
CA CYS A 137 7.06 12.79 1.98
C CYS A 137 8.16 11.95 2.67
N PRO A 138 7.98 10.64 2.88
CA PRO A 138 9.01 9.77 3.44
C PRO A 138 10.33 9.80 2.69
N ASP A 139 10.29 10.02 1.36
CA ASP A 139 11.46 9.97 0.48
C ASP A 139 12.16 11.32 0.33
N CYS A 140 11.46 12.38 -0.15
CA CYS A 140 12.09 13.69 -0.39
C CYS A 140 11.95 14.70 0.75
N LYS A 141 11.17 14.40 1.77
CA LYS A 141 10.90 15.28 2.92
C LYS A 141 10.15 16.58 2.59
N GLU A 142 9.78 16.81 1.33
CA GLU A 142 8.90 17.92 0.94
C GLU A 142 7.47 17.67 1.43
N LEU A 143 6.75 18.74 1.75
CA LEU A 143 5.34 18.63 2.17
C LEU A 143 4.49 18.05 1.05
N MET A 144 3.66 17.07 1.38
CA MET A 144 2.75 16.43 0.43
C MET A 144 1.48 17.25 0.21
N ASN A 145 0.91 17.09 -0.99
CA ASN A 145 -0.38 17.68 -1.31
C ASN A 145 -1.50 16.83 -0.71
N ARG A 146 -2.41 17.49 -0.01
CA ARG A 146 -3.58 16.86 0.56
C ARG A 146 -4.79 17.08 -0.36
N SER A 147 -5.41 16.00 -0.84
CA SER A 147 -6.51 16.07 -1.79
C SER A 147 -7.50 14.93 -1.63
N ASN A 148 -8.75 15.16 -2.05
CA ASN A 148 -9.76 14.11 -2.11
C ASN A 148 -9.44 13.17 -3.28
N PHE A 149 -9.30 11.88 -3.01
CA PHE A 149 -9.05 10.88 -4.04
C PHE A 149 -10.15 10.89 -5.11
N ALA A 150 -9.75 10.92 -6.38
CA ALA A 150 -10.64 11.02 -7.53
C ALA A 150 -11.67 12.18 -7.45
N HIS A 151 -11.42 13.20 -6.64
CA HIS A 151 -12.32 14.35 -6.38
C HIS A 151 -13.73 13.99 -5.88
N ALA A 152 -14.02 12.71 -5.66
CA ALA A 152 -15.37 12.20 -5.37
C ALA A 152 -15.44 11.10 -4.31
N SER A 153 -14.32 10.53 -3.86
CA SER A 153 -14.32 9.38 -2.93
C SER A 153 -14.74 9.74 -1.50
N GLY A 154 -14.56 11.01 -1.10
CA GLY A 154 -14.68 11.43 0.30
C GLY A 154 -13.46 11.08 1.16
N VAL A 155 -12.45 10.40 0.59
CA VAL A 155 -11.21 10.05 1.29
C VAL A 155 -10.13 11.06 0.93
N ILE A 156 -9.52 11.65 1.96
CA ILE A 156 -8.44 12.63 1.79
C ILE A 156 -7.11 11.90 1.92
N ILE A 157 -6.25 12.04 0.92
CA ILE A 157 -4.93 11.41 0.86
C ILE A 157 -3.82 12.44 0.77
N ASP A 158 -2.64 12.08 1.26
CA ASP A 158 -1.43 12.89 1.19
C ASP A 158 -0.53 12.39 0.05
N THR A 159 -0.34 13.18 -1.00
CA THR A 159 0.31 12.76 -2.25
C THR A 159 1.60 13.55 -2.51
N CYS A 160 2.69 12.83 -2.73
CA CYS A 160 3.89 13.34 -3.37
C CYS A 160 3.88 12.94 -4.85
N LYS A 161 3.79 13.91 -5.77
CA LYS A 161 3.69 13.65 -7.21
C LYS A 161 4.86 12.85 -7.80
N LYS A 162 6.02 12.88 -7.14
CA LYS A 162 7.25 12.22 -7.61
C LYS A 162 7.44 10.82 -7.01
N HIS A 163 6.92 10.57 -5.80
CA HIS A 163 7.33 9.40 -5.04
C HIS A 163 6.17 8.48 -4.65
N GLY A 164 4.98 9.00 -4.30
CA GLY A 164 3.88 8.13 -3.91
C GLY A 164 2.81 8.79 -3.07
N VAL A 165 2.04 7.96 -2.38
CA VAL A 165 0.87 8.34 -1.60
C VAL A 165 1.00 7.80 -0.18
N TRP A 166 0.72 8.63 0.79
CA TRP A 166 0.54 8.24 2.18
C TRP A 166 -0.95 8.07 2.48
N PHE A 167 -1.26 6.97 3.11
CA PHE A 167 -2.59 6.62 3.61
C PHE A 167 -2.55 6.52 5.12
N ASP A 168 -3.44 7.19 5.80
CA ASP A 168 -3.72 6.89 7.20
C ASP A 168 -4.43 5.52 7.31
N ALA A 169 -4.48 4.92 8.47
CA ALA A 169 -4.81 3.50 8.68
C ALA A 169 -6.06 2.96 7.95
N ASP A 170 -7.10 3.79 7.78
CA ASP A 170 -8.39 3.39 7.21
C ASP A 170 -8.66 3.94 5.80
N GLU A 171 -7.72 4.71 5.24
CA GLU A 171 -7.92 5.41 3.95
C GLU A 171 -7.79 4.45 2.76
N LEU A 172 -6.75 3.62 2.72
CA LEU A 172 -6.54 2.70 1.60
C LEU A 172 -7.68 1.69 1.43
N PRO A 173 -8.21 1.04 2.48
CA PRO A 173 -9.41 0.19 2.37
C PRO A 173 -10.62 0.93 1.79
N LYS A 174 -10.89 2.15 2.24
CA LYS A 174 -12.01 2.97 1.73
C LYS A 174 -11.85 3.30 0.24
N ILE A 175 -10.62 3.57 -0.19
CA ILE A 175 -10.31 3.83 -1.60
C ILE A 175 -10.54 2.58 -2.44
N ILE A 176 -10.07 1.42 -2.01
CA ILE A 176 -10.27 0.17 -2.72
C ILE A 176 -11.76 -0.15 -2.84
N GLU A 177 -12.54 0.01 -1.77
CA GLU A 177 -13.99 -0.14 -1.83
C GLU A 177 -14.64 0.84 -2.82
N PHE A 178 -14.22 2.11 -2.82
CA PHE A 178 -14.71 3.11 -3.77
C PHE A 178 -14.45 2.69 -5.21
N ILE A 179 -13.24 2.19 -5.51
CA ILE A 179 -12.87 1.69 -6.84
C ILE A 179 -13.73 0.49 -7.22
N GLN A 180 -13.88 -0.50 -6.32
CA GLN A 180 -14.65 -1.71 -6.58
C GLN A 180 -16.15 -1.44 -6.82
N LYS A 181 -16.69 -0.39 -6.21
CA LYS A 181 -18.06 0.08 -6.41
C LYS A 181 -18.25 0.91 -7.71
N GLY A 182 -17.21 1.02 -8.56
CA GLY A 182 -17.25 1.77 -9.81
C GLY A 182 -17.09 3.29 -9.64
N GLY A 183 -16.60 3.74 -8.49
CA GLY A 183 -16.44 5.15 -8.17
C GLY A 183 -15.54 5.90 -9.14
N MET A 184 -14.49 5.25 -9.68
CA MET A 184 -13.58 5.85 -10.67
C MET A 184 -14.31 6.21 -11.98
N GLU A 185 -15.23 5.37 -12.45
CA GLU A 185 -16.00 5.67 -13.67
C GLU A 185 -16.95 6.85 -13.44
N LEU A 186 -17.59 6.90 -12.28
CA LEU A 186 -18.47 8.01 -11.91
C LEU A 186 -17.66 9.32 -11.77
N ALA A 187 -16.50 9.28 -11.17
CA ALA A 187 -15.62 10.45 -11.06
C ALA A 187 -15.19 10.99 -12.43
N ARG A 188 -14.75 10.12 -13.35
CA ARG A 188 -14.39 10.50 -14.73
C ARG A 188 -15.56 11.08 -15.51
N LYS A 189 -16.76 10.54 -15.35
CA LYS A 189 -17.98 11.09 -15.99
C LYS A 189 -18.28 12.50 -15.48
N ARG A 190 -18.20 12.71 -14.17
CA ARG A 190 -18.41 14.06 -13.56
C ARG A 190 -17.38 15.05 -14.05
N GLU A 191 -16.09 14.71 -14.00
CA GLU A 191 -15.01 15.56 -14.49
C GLU A 191 -15.20 15.96 -15.95
N LYS A 192 -15.58 15.00 -16.82
CA LYS A 192 -15.89 15.29 -18.22
C LYS A 192 -17.05 16.28 -18.36
N MET A 193 -18.12 16.08 -17.62
CA MET A 193 -19.27 16.99 -17.64
C MET A 193 -18.90 18.41 -17.15
N GLU A 194 -18.09 18.51 -16.10
CA GLU A 194 -17.62 19.80 -15.58
C GLU A 194 -16.73 20.53 -16.59
N ILE A 195 -15.84 19.80 -17.27
CA ILE A 195 -15.00 20.37 -18.34
C ILE A 195 -15.85 20.85 -19.51
N GLU A 196 -16.85 20.07 -19.94
CA GLU A 196 -17.78 20.47 -21.02
C GLU A 196 -18.58 21.71 -20.63
N ALA A 197 -19.17 21.74 -19.43
CA ALA A 197 -19.92 22.88 -18.94
C ALA A 197 -19.04 24.16 -18.86
N LYS A 198 -17.81 24.02 -18.38
CA LYS A 198 -16.86 25.14 -18.31
C LYS A 198 -16.46 25.65 -19.70
N ARG A 199 -16.29 24.75 -20.66
CA ARG A 199 -16.01 25.13 -22.07
C ARG A 199 -17.19 25.88 -22.68
N ASP A 200 -18.40 25.46 -22.44
CA ASP A 200 -19.61 26.13 -22.95
C ASP A 200 -19.78 27.51 -22.32
N GLN A 201 -19.56 27.63 -21.01
CA GLN A 201 -19.56 28.91 -20.33
C GLN A 201 -18.52 29.88 -20.95
N LEU A 202 -17.29 29.45 -21.17
CA LEU A 202 -16.25 30.27 -21.79
C LEU A 202 -16.62 30.69 -23.23
N ARG A 203 -17.25 29.80 -24.01
CA ARG A 203 -17.75 30.15 -25.35
C ARG A 203 -18.82 31.23 -25.31
N ASP A 204 -19.74 31.13 -24.36
CA ASP A 204 -20.80 32.13 -24.20
C ASP A 204 -20.25 33.48 -23.72
N GLU A 205 -19.26 33.48 -22.85
CA GLU A 205 -18.55 34.69 -22.45
C GLU A 205 -17.83 35.33 -23.65
N GLN A 206 -17.11 34.53 -24.45
CA GLN A 206 -16.45 35.05 -25.68
C GLN A 206 -17.44 35.67 -26.66
N ARG A 207 -18.63 35.06 -26.85
CA ARG A 207 -19.70 35.63 -27.69
C ARG A 207 -20.23 36.94 -27.16
N LYS A 208 -20.40 37.06 -25.82
CA LYS A 208 -20.88 38.33 -25.18
C LYS A 208 -19.87 39.44 -25.30
N PHE A 209 -18.58 39.17 -25.26
CA PHE A 209 -17.53 40.20 -25.36
C PHE A 209 -17.06 40.49 -26.79
N GLY A 210 -17.73 39.94 -27.82
CA GLY A 210 -17.47 40.25 -29.23
C GLY A 210 -16.10 39.85 -29.75
N ILE A 211 -15.40 38.93 -29.08
CA ILE A 211 -14.13 38.40 -29.52
C ILE A 211 -14.45 37.36 -30.59
N GLN A 212 -14.54 37.80 -31.85
CA GLN A 212 -14.55 36.91 -33.02
C GLN A 212 -13.12 36.61 -33.42
N ASN A 213 -12.78 35.33 -33.48
CA ASN A 213 -11.59 34.84 -34.17
C ASN A 213 -11.87 34.74 -35.67
#